data_2d61227ac4ad3162632713914e7c1a69
#
_entry.id   2d61227ac4ad3162632713914e7c1a69
#
_cell.length_a   1.000
_cell.length_b   1.000
_cell.length_c   1.000
_cell.angle_alpha   90.00
_cell.angle_beta   90.00
_cell.angle_gamma   90.00
#
_symmetry.space_group_name_H-M   'P 1'
#
loop_
_entity.id
_entity.type
_entity.pdbx_description
1 polymer ?
#
loop_
_entity_poly.entity_id
_entity_poly.type
_entity_poly.pdbx_seq_one_letter_code
_entity_poly.pdbx_strand_id
1 'polypeptide(L)'
;MSFTAEVRDELARCEPECEYCDLSTLAALTRVSGTLSLAGSGRYRLTVATETGAVARTMITLTHRILKLKTEFTVRKSVLHKVRNYLITLPDQPDLDKALVLLGILDRRGGLVAGVPRHIVARPCCRLAISAARSSRAASWPTPAATFIWRSLCRASNMPRDFAICWSRLVHARVNARRGSYAVYIKSAEEIEHLLKLIGAKRSVAEIEEARAVKLVKNDVNRRVNAELANQTRSAGAAQHQLALIDELEQRGLRDALPDALAVFCDLRERYPDLSLRDLGEMADPPLSKSALYHRVLRLEKLIEANR
;
A
#
# COMPACT_ATOMS: atom_id res chain seq x y z
N MET A 1 -6.01 -17.33 -1.28
CA MET A 1 -5.78 -16.79 0.10
C MET A 1 -5.60 -15.28 -0.02
N SER A 2 -5.70 -14.51 1.05
CA SER A 2 -5.39 -13.07 0.96
C SER A 2 -3.87 -12.89 0.97
N PHE A 3 -3.36 -11.86 0.29
CA PHE A 3 -1.93 -11.52 0.30
C PHE A 3 -1.35 -11.43 1.73
N THR A 4 -2.12 -10.88 2.67
CA THR A 4 -1.72 -10.87 4.10
C THR A 4 -1.51 -12.29 4.66
N ALA A 5 -2.32 -13.26 4.26
CA ALA A 5 -2.16 -14.64 4.73
C ALA A 5 -0.93 -15.32 4.08
N GLU A 6 -0.64 -14.99 2.84
CA GLU A 6 0.53 -15.50 2.10
C GLU A 6 1.83 -14.96 2.69
N VAL A 7 1.92 -13.65 2.95
CA VAL A 7 3.06 -13.05 3.65
C VAL A 7 3.28 -13.67 5.03
N ARG A 8 2.20 -13.89 5.79
CA ARG A 8 2.29 -14.53 7.12
C ARG A 8 2.80 -15.95 7.06
N ASP A 9 2.34 -16.72 6.08
CA ASP A 9 2.77 -18.09 5.87
C ASP A 9 4.23 -18.17 5.43
N GLU A 10 4.66 -17.25 4.56
CA GLU A 10 6.05 -17.13 4.12
C GLU A 10 6.98 -16.77 5.27
N LEU A 11 6.66 -15.71 6.04
CA LEU A 11 7.46 -15.26 7.17
C LEU A 11 7.59 -16.31 8.28
N ALA A 12 6.57 -17.17 8.45
CA ALA A 12 6.62 -18.25 9.44
C ALA A 12 7.57 -19.40 9.03
N ARG A 13 8.01 -19.43 7.77
CA ARG A 13 8.93 -20.44 7.21
C ARG A 13 10.33 -19.92 6.96
N CYS A 14 10.58 -18.62 7.21
CA CYS A 14 11.91 -18.05 7.06
C CYS A 14 12.89 -18.72 8.04
N GLU A 15 14.06 -19.09 7.54
CA GLU A 15 15.12 -19.64 8.35
C GLU A 15 15.77 -18.54 9.20
N PRO A 16 16.14 -18.85 10.45
CA PRO A 16 16.80 -17.89 11.32
C PRO A 16 18.26 -17.66 10.89
N GLU A 17 18.70 -16.42 10.87
CA GLU A 17 20.09 -16.07 10.56
C GLU A 17 21.07 -16.45 11.69
N CYS A 18 20.59 -16.59 12.91
CA CYS A 18 21.39 -17.00 14.06
C CYS A 18 20.52 -17.71 15.11
N GLU A 19 21.16 -18.47 16.00
CA GLU A 19 20.50 -19.22 17.12
C GLU A 19 19.62 -18.36 18.04
N TYR A 20 19.98 -17.06 18.21
CA TYR A 20 19.22 -16.12 19.04
C TYR A 20 17.97 -15.57 18.32
N CYS A 21 17.91 -15.68 16.99
CA CYS A 21 16.73 -15.23 16.24
C CYS A 21 15.47 -16.03 16.58
N ASP A 22 15.64 -17.29 16.91
CA ASP A 22 14.55 -18.17 17.35
C ASP A 22 13.91 -17.70 18.67
N LEU A 23 14.74 -17.36 19.64
CA LEU A 23 14.28 -16.78 20.91
C LEU A 23 13.57 -15.45 20.67
N SER A 24 14.13 -14.62 19.81
CA SER A 24 13.56 -13.32 19.45
C SER A 24 12.19 -13.48 18.76
N THR A 25 12.07 -14.44 17.86
CA THR A 25 10.82 -14.79 17.18
C THR A 25 9.78 -15.29 18.17
N LEU A 26 10.14 -16.22 19.04
CA LEU A 26 9.26 -16.78 20.06
C LEU A 26 8.76 -15.70 21.03
N ALA A 27 9.66 -14.86 21.51
CA ALA A 27 9.34 -13.73 22.39
C ALA A 27 8.38 -12.74 21.71
N ALA A 28 8.58 -12.44 20.42
CA ALA A 28 7.72 -11.54 19.66
C ALA A 28 6.32 -12.13 19.46
N LEU A 29 6.22 -13.39 19.04
CA LEU A 29 4.94 -14.08 18.85
C LEU A 29 4.14 -14.14 20.15
N THR A 30 4.81 -14.46 21.25
CA THR A 30 4.21 -14.51 22.59
C THR A 30 3.70 -13.13 23.04
N ARG A 31 4.46 -12.08 22.81
CA ARG A 31 4.06 -10.72 23.20
C ARG A 31 2.91 -10.16 22.37
N VAL A 32 2.83 -10.52 21.10
CA VAL A 32 1.81 -9.99 20.19
C VAL A 32 0.48 -10.75 20.30
N SER A 33 0.55 -12.06 20.58
CA SER A 33 -0.60 -12.96 20.51
C SER A 33 -0.88 -13.70 21.81
N GLY A 34 0.01 -13.53 22.80
CA GLY A 34 -0.10 -14.24 24.06
C GLY A 34 -0.99 -13.53 25.08
N THR A 35 -1.69 -14.36 25.83
CA THR A 35 -2.42 -13.96 27.05
C THR A 35 -1.83 -14.72 28.21
N LEU A 36 -1.28 -13.98 29.19
CA LEU A 36 -0.78 -14.55 30.43
C LEU A 36 -1.91 -14.54 31.45
N SER A 37 -2.24 -15.71 31.97
CA SER A 37 -3.21 -15.87 33.06
C SER A 37 -2.48 -16.23 34.34
N LEU A 38 -2.85 -15.57 35.44
CA LEU A 38 -2.33 -15.82 36.80
C LEU A 38 -3.32 -16.73 37.51
N ALA A 39 -2.89 -17.90 37.94
CA ALA A 39 -3.73 -18.89 38.62
C ALA A 39 -3.57 -18.85 40.16
N GLY A 40 -2.99 -17.77 40.71
CA GLY A 40 -2.65 -17.64 42.12
C GLY A 40 -1.36 -18.39 42.51
N SER A 41 -0.79 -18.06 43.64
CA SER A 41 0.43 -18.72 44.22
C SER A 41 1.60 -18.84 43.22
N GLY A 42 1.82 -17.85 42.34
CA GLY A 42 2.91 -17.84 41.39
C GLY A 42 2.75 -18.81 40.21
N ARG A 43 1.57 -19.40 40.03
CA ARG A 43 1.27 -20.26 38.88
C ARG A 43 0.82 -19.47 37.67
N TYR A 44 1.38 -19.82 36.53
CA TYR A 44 1.16 -19.13 35.27
C TYR A 44 0.55 -20.07 34.22
N ARG A 45 -0.25 -19.52 33.34
CA ARG A 45 -0.69 -20.17 32.11
C ARG A 45 -0.52 -19.17 30.96
N LEU A 46 0.19 -19.55 29.93
CA LEU A 46 0.36 -18.72 28.74
C LEU A 46 -0.42 -19.34 27.57
N THR A 47 -1.31 -18.58 26.98
CA THR A 47 -2.07 -19.01 25.78
C THR A 47 -1.76 -18.07 24.62
N VAL A 48 -1.35 -18.62 23.49
CA VAL A 48 -1.08 -17.87 22.25
C VAL A 48 -2.11 -18.27 21.21
N ALA A 49 -2.79 -17.28 20.61
CA ALA A 49 -3.80 -17.49 19.59
C ALA A 49 -3.31 -16.99 18.21
N THR A 50 -3.50 -17.79 17.17
CA THR A 50 -3.17 -17.40 15.79
C THR A 50 -4.14 -18.00 14.78
N GLU A 51 -4.37 -17.30 13.66
CA GLU A 51 -5.20 -17.77 12.55
C GLU A 51 -4.39 -18.54 11.50
N THR A 52 -3.05 -18.48 11.56
CA THR A 52 -2.14 -19.06 10.59
C THR A 52 -1.53 -20.35 11.12
N GLY A 53 -1.78 -21.48 10.45
CA GLY A 53 -1.27 -22.79 10.86
C GLY A 53 0.27 -22.88 10.84
N ALA A 54 0.94 -22.17 9.91
CA ALA A 54 2.41 -22.10 9.89
C ALA A 54 2.95 -21.42 11.14
N VAL A 55 2.38 -20.28 11.56
CA VAL A 55 2.77 -19.58 12.80
C VAL A 55 2.55 -20.47 14.03
N ALA A 56 1.43 -21.23 14.07
CA ALA A 56 1.17 -22.16 15.17
C ALA A 56 2.25 -23.26 15.25
N ARG A 57 2.64 -23.84 14.12
CA ARG A 57 3.73 -24.82 14.07
C ARG A 57 5.06 -24.25 14.52
N THR A 58 5.44 -23.09 14.01
CA THR A 58 6.65 -22.40 14.43
C THR A 58 6.66 -22.15 15.93
N MET A 59 5.54 -21.69 16.49
CA MET A 59 5.38 -21.45 17.93
C MET A 59 5.62 -22.74 18.75
N ILE A 60 4.98 -23.86 18.36
CA ILE A 60 5.15 -25.16 19.04
C ILE A 60 6.60 -25.65 18.92
N THR A 61 7.16 -25.64 17.71
CA THR A 61 8.52 -26.11 17.45
C THR A 61 9.55 -25.31 18.27
N LEU A 62 9.45 -23.98 18.28
CA LEU A 62 10.36 -23.12 19.03
C LEU A 62 10.19 -23.29 20.55
N THR A 63 8.96 -23.46 21.04
CA THR A 63 8.68 -23.74 22.46
C THR A 63 9.34 -25.03 22.90
N HIS A 64 9.19 -26.11 22.13
CA HIS A 64 9.80 -27.39 22.47
C HIS A 64 11.33 -27.33 22.37
N ARG A 65 11.88 -26.68 21.33
CA ARG A 65 13.32 -26.65 21.10
C ARG A 65 14.06 -25.77 22.12
N ILE A 66 13.54 -24.56 22.39
CA ILE A 66 14.23 -23.56 23.22
C ILE A 66 13.88 -23.67 24.69
N LEU A 67 12.58 -23.78 24.98
CA LEU A 67 12.08 -23.78 26.35
C LEU A 67 11.97 -25.18 26.95
N LYS A 68 11.92 -26.23 26.10
CA LYS A 68 11.72 -27.63 26.48
C LYS A 68 10.44 -27.84 27.30
N LEU A 69 9.43 -27.01 27.07
CA LEU A 69 8.13 -27.05 27.74
C LEU A 69 7.10 -27.78 26.91
N LYS A 70 6.16 -28.44 27.60
CA LYS A 70 4.99 -29.08 26.97
C LYS A 70 3.99 -28.01 26.52
N THR A 71 3.29 -28.30 25.42
CA THR A 71 2.24 -27.43 24.88
C THR A 71 0.95 -28.22 24.66
N GLU A 72 -0.18 -27.60 24.97
CA GLU A 72 -1.51 -28.08 24.59
C GLU A 72 -1.92 -27.33 23.29
N PHE A 73 -2.47 -28.08 22.34
CA PHE A 73 -2.89 -27.53 21.05
C PHE A 73 -4.37 -27.74 20.84
N THR A 74 -5.09 -26.64 20.57
CA THR A 74 -6.54 -26.66 20.32
C THR A 74 -6.86 -25.89 19.06
N VAL A 75 -7.71 -26.43 18.19
CA VAL A 75 -8.22 -25.74 17.01
C VAL A 75 -9.67 -25.35 17.25
N ARG A 76 -9.96 -24.06 17.21
CA ARG A 76 -11.32 -23.53 17.27
C ARG A 76 -11.73 -22.98 15.91
N LYS A 77 -12.93 -23.32 15.46
CA LYS A 77 -13.54 -22.76 14.25
C LYS A 77 -14.48 -21.64 14.66
N SER A 78 -14.22 -20.43 14.22
CA SER A 78 -15.15 -19.30 14.43
C SER A 78 -16.40 -19.54 13.60
N VAL A 79 -17.58 -19.51 14.24
CA VAL A 79 -18.87 -19.66 13.57
C VAL A 79 -19.17 -18.47 12.68
N LEU A 80 -18.85 -17.25 13.14
CA LEU A 80 -19.12 -15.99 12.45
C LEU A 80 -18.23 -15.76 11.21
N HIS A 81 -16.96 -16.11 11.28
CA HIS A 81 -15.99 -15.73 10.22
C HIS A 81 -15.45 -16.95 9.45
N LYS A 82 -15.89 -18.17 9.75
CA LYS A 82 -15.39 -19.44 9.16
C LYS A 82 -13.86 -19.61 9.20
N VAL A 83 -13.17 -18.82 10.02
CA VAL A 83 -11.71 -18.82 10.18
C VAL A 83 -11.32 -19.81 11.28
N ARG A 84 -10.26 -20.58 11.02
CA ARG A 84 -9.66 -21.46 12.03
C ARG A 84 -8.78 -20.63 12.95
N ASN A 85 -8.99 -20.78 14.26
CA ASN A 85 -8.13 -20.20 15.30
C ASN A 85 -7.36 -21.33 15.98
N TYR A 86 -6.06 -21.21 15.95
CA TYR A 86 -5.12 -22.14 16.58
C TYR A 86 -4.73 -21.58 17.94
N LEU A 87 -4.99 -22.33 19.00
CA LEU A 87 -4.64 -21.98 20.37
C LEU A 87 -3.53 -22.88 20.84
N ILE A 88 -2.41 -22.31 21.21
CA ILE A 88 -1.24 -22.98 21.80
C ILE A 88 -1.18 -22.55 23.26
N THR A 89 -1.36 -23.49 24.16
CA THR A 89 -1.35 -23.22 25.60
C THR A 89 -0.12 -23.88 26.21
N LEU A 90 0.63 -23.11 26.96
CA LEU A 90 1.64 -23.62 27.90
C LEU A 90 0.95 -23.68 29.27
N PRO A 91 0.55 -24.88 29.73
CA PRO A 91 -0.06 -25.05 31.02
C PRO A 91 0.92 -24.76 32.13
N ASP A 92 0.41 -24.66 33.37
CA ASP A 92 1.26 -24.60 34.56
C ASP A 92 2.13 -25.85 34.65
N GLN A 93 3.42 -25.66 34.64
CA GLN A 93 4.44 -26.71 34.65
C GLN A 93 5.76 -26.18 35.18
N PRO A 94 6.68 -27.07 35.64
CA PRO A 94 8.01 -26.69 36.09
C PRO A 94 8.74 -25.84 35.01
N ASP A 95 9.52 -24.86 35.45
CA ASP A 95 10.32 -23.97 34.62
C ASP A 95 9.55 -23.00 33.69
N LEU A 96 8.22 -22.94 33.77
CA LEU A 96 7.45 -21.97 32.99
C LEU A 96 7.75 -20.51 33.42
N ASP A 97 7.96 -20.28 34.72
CA ASP A 97 8.40 -18.99 35.27
C ASP A 97 9.75 -18.54 34.68
N LYS A 98 10.73 -19.44 34.65
CA LYS A 98 12.05 -19.18 34.05
C LYS A 98 11.94 -18.90 32.54
N ALA A 99 11.08 -19.65 31.85
CA ALA A 99 10.81 -19.45 30.43
C ALA A 99 10.17 -18.07 30.16
N LEU A 100 9.24 -17.63 31.01
CA LEU A 100 8.63 -16.30 30.91
C LEU A 100 9.65 -15.18 31.13
N VAL A 101 10.62 -15.40 32.04
CA VAL A 101 11.75 -14.48 32.25
C VAL A 101 12.68 -14.47 31.04
N LEU A 102 13.02 -15.65 30.47
CA LEU A 102 13.84 -15.77 29.27
C LEU A 102 13.20 -15.06 28.05
N LEU A 103 11.89 -15.21 27.89
CA LEU A 103 11.10 -14.48 26.85
C LEU A 103 10.93 -12.99 27.18
N GLY A 104 11.42 -12.56 28.34
CA GLY A 104 11.34 -11.19 28.81
C GLY A 104 9.91 -10.71 29.12
N ILE A 105 8.97 -11.61 29.35
CA ILE A 105 7.59 -11.29 29.74
C ILE A 105 7.53 -10.91 31.22
N LEU A 106 8.26 -11.67 32.04
CA LEU A 106 8.44 -11.40 33.46
C LEU A 106 9.87 -10.95 33.77
N ASP A 107 10.03 -10.18 34.80
CA ASP A 107 11.33 -9.94 35.44
C ASP A 107 11.65 -11.04 36.47
N ARG A 108 12.86 -11.03 37.05
CA ARG A 108 13.28 -12.01 38.04
C ARG A 108 12.48 -11.97 39.34
N ARG A 109 11.68 -10.90 39.56
CA ARG A 109 10.81 -10.72 40.73
C ARG A 109 9.35 -11.09 40.45
N GLY A 110 9.06 -11.59 39.23
CA GLY A 110 7.69 -11.94 38.78
C GLY A 110 6.85 -10.74 38.30
N GLY A 111 7.44 -9.57 38.13
CA GLY A 111 6.81 -8.39 37.59
C GLY A 111 6.73 -8.44 36.06
N LEU A 112 5.67 -7.86 35.50
CA LEU A 112 5.52 -7.76 34.04
C LEU A 112 6.53 -6.75 33.45
N VAL A 113 7.29 -7.20 32.48
CA VAL A 113 8.27 -6.35 31.77
C VAL A 113 7.59 -5.56 30.66
N ALA A 114 7.60 -4.24 30.78
CA ALA A 114 7.20 -3.35 29.71
C ALA A 114 8.29 -3.31 28.63
N GLY A 115 7.90 -3.55 27.38
CA GLY A 115 8.83 -3.48 26.26
C GLY A 115 9.62 -4.76 25.97
N VAL A 116 10.60 -4.67 25.06
CA VAL A 116 11.44 -5.80 24.65
C VAL A 116 12.82 -5.66 25.32
N PRO A 117 13.22 -6.62 26.16
CA PRO A 117 14.52 -6.58 26.82
C PRO A 117 15.68 -6.57 25.81
N ARG A 118 16.78 -5.90 26.19
CA ARG A 118 17.96 -5.75 25.33
C ARG A 118 18.56 -7.07 24.84
N HIS A 119 18.54 -8.12 25.67
CA HIS A 119 19.09 -9.42 25.29
C HIS A 119 18.34 -10.07 24.10
N ILE A 120 17.04 -9.78 23.94
CA ILE A 120 16.23 -10.30 22.84
C ILE A 120 16.50 -9.54 21.51
N VAL A 121 16.94 -8.29 21.58
CA VAL A 121 17.21 -7.40 20.42
C VAL A 121 18.69 -7.07 20.23
N ALA A 122 19.57 -7.86 20.81
CA ALA A 122 20.99 -7.55 20.88
C ALA A 122 21.63 -7.45 19.48
N ARG A 123 21.28 -8.35 18.56
CA ARG A 123 21.82 -8.41 17.20
C ARG A 123 20.87 -7.79 16.17
N PRO A 124 21.38 -7.22 15.06
CA PRO A 124 20.54 -6.69 13.98
C PRO A 124 19.57 -7.75 13.42
N CYS A 125 20.02 -8.98 13.17
CA CYS A 125 19.18 -10.09 12.70
C CYS A 125 18.06 -10.45 13.68
N CYS A 126 18.30 -10.38 14.99
CA CYS A 126 17.25 -10.59 16.00
C CYS A 126 16.16 -9.52 15.95
N ARG A 127 16.52 -8.28 15.64
CA ARG A 127 15.53 -7.19 15.42
C ARG A 127 14.68 -7.43 14.19
N LEU A 128 15.28 -7.96 13.12
CA LEU A 128 14.55 -8.37 11.91
C LEU A 128 13.62 -9.55 12.20
N ALA A 129 14.09 -10.55 12.94
CA ALA A 129 13.28 -11.70 13.36
C ALA A 129 12.04 -11.28 14.18
N ILE A 130 12.20 -10.32 15.12
CA ILE A 130 11.06 -9.73 15.83
C ILE A 130 10.11 -9.02 14.89
N SER A 131 10.64 -8.27 13.91
CA SER A 131 9.84 -7.54 12.94
C SER A 131 9.05 -8.50 12.06
N ALA A 132 9.66 -9.59 11.60
CA ALA A 132 9.01 -10.65 10.85
C ALA A 132 7.88 -11.32 11.65
N ALA A 133 8.18 -11.74 12.89
CA ALA A 133 7.21 -12.38 13.78
C ALA A 133 6.01 -11.46 14.09
N ARG A 134 6.23 -10.17 14.32
CA ARG A 134 5.15 -9.19 14.49
C ARG A 134 4.34 -9.00 13.22
N SER A 135 5.00 -8.91 12.07
CA SER A 135 4.36 -8.78 10.77
C SER A 135 3.51 -9.98 10.42
N SER A 136 3.90 -11.18 10.85
CA SER A 136 3.13 -12.39 10.65
C SER A 136 1.83 -12.44 11.46
N ARG A 137 1.64 -11.59 12.48
CA ARG A 137 0.45 -11.61 13.34
C ARG A 137 -0.32 -10.28 13.37
N ALA A 138 0.36 -9.18 13.64
CA ALA A 138 -0.27 -7.88 13.93
C ALA A 138 -0.31 -6.92 12.72
N ALA A 139 0.28 -7.30 11.60
CA ALA A 139 0.30 -6.47 10.41
C ALA A 139 -0.81 -6.84 9.42
N SER A 140 -1.33 -5.82 8.76
CA SER A 140 -2.15 -5.93 7.55
C SER A 140 -1.29 -5.48 6.37
N TRP A 141 -1.16 -6.37 5.38
CA TRP A 141 -0.44 -6.11 4.15
C TRP A 141 -1.41 -5.65 3.07
N PRO A 142 -1.04 -4.65 2.28
CA PRO A 142 -1.90 -4.20 1.19
C PRO A 142 -2.03 -5.30 0.14
N THR A 143 -3.22 -5.44 -0.44
CA THR A 143 -3.37 -6.21 -1.67
C THR A 143 -2.58 -5.52 -2.78
N PRO A 144 -1.77 -6.22 -3.57
CA PRO A 144 -0.96 -5.61 -4.63
C PRO A 144 -1.76 -4.75 -5.61
N ALA A 145 -3.03 -5.09 -5.86
CA ALA A 145 -3.93 -4.34 -6.73
C ALA A 145 -4.52 -3.06 -6.09
N ALA A 146 -4.44 -2.91 -4.76
CA ALA A 146 -5.05 -1.80 -4.02
C ALA A 146 -4.03 -0.69 -3.66
N THR A 147 -4.39 0.14 -2.70
CA THR A 147 -3.51 1.20 -2.17
C THR A 147 -2.42 0.57 -1.31
N PHE A 148 -1.15 0.87 -1.61
CA PHE A 148 0.00 0.40 -0.84
C PHE A 148 0.02 1.06 0.56
N ILE A 149 -0.63 0.42 1.52
CA ILE A 149 -0.60 0.84 2.93
C ILE A 149 -0.36 -0.38 3.79
N TRP A 150 0.87 -0.50 4.31
CA TRP A 150 1.16 -1.45 5.36
C TRP A 150 0.80 -0.85 6.72
N ARG A 151 0.18 -1.65 7.59
CA ARG A 151 -0.24 -1.19 8.92
C ARG A 151 0.00 -2.27 9.96
N SER A 152 0.62 -1.90 11.07
CA SER A 152 0.74 -2.74 12.27
C SER A 152 0.17 -2.03 13.49
N LEU A 153 -0.73 -2.70 14.20
CA LEU A 153 -1.34 -2.19 15.42
C LEU A 153 -0.59 -2.68 16.65
N CYS A 154 -0.35 -1.79 17.60
CA CYS A 154 0.30 -2.07 18.87
C CYS A 154 -0.50 -1.44 20.01
N ARG A 155 -0.78 -2.20 21.08
CA ARG A 155 -1.34 -1.62 22.31
C ARG A 155 -0.30 -0.80 23.05
N ALA A 156 -0.70 0.27 23.74
CA ALA A 156 0.19 1.19 24.45
C ALA A 156 1.10 0.50 25.45
N SER A 157 0.60 -0.52 26.14
CA SER A 157 1.35 -1.31 27.14
C SER A 157 2.49 -2.17 26.55
N ASN A 158 2.46 -2.43 25.23
CA ASN A 158 3.37 -3.36 24.57
C ASN A 158 4.33 -2.68 23.58
N MET A 159 4.38 -1.34 23.56
CA MET A 159 5.26 -0.61 22.66
C MET A 159 6.20 0.30 23.43
N PRO A 160 7.43 -0.15 23.69
CA PRO A 160 8.49 0.78 24.07
C PRO A 160 8.75 1.73 22.89
N ARG A 161 9.05 2.99 23.21
CA ARG A 161 9.61 3.95 22.25
C ARG A 161 10.76 3.33 21.42
N ASP A 162 11.50 2.40 22.02
CA ASP A 162 12.61 1.68 21.40
C ASP A 162 12.20 0.81 20.18
N PHE A 163 10.96 0.30 20.12
CA PHE A 163 10.50 -0.52 18.99
C PHE A 163 10.10 0.35 17.80
N ALA A 164 9.43 1.47 18.04
CA ALA A 164 9.16 2.47 17.01
C ALA A 164 10.47 3.03 16.43
N ILE A 165 11.49 3.22 17.29
CA ILE A 165 12.83 3.66 16.90
C ILE A 165 13.55 2.57 16.08
N CYS A 166 13.39 1.29 16.39
CA CYS A 166 13.95 0.21 15.57
C CYS A 166 13.37 0.21 14.15
N TRP A 167 12.06 0.45 14.01
CA TRP A 167 11.39 0.48 12.71
C TRP A 167 11.69 1.74 11.93
N SER A 168 11.74 2.91 12.58
CA SER A 168 12.09 4.17 11.92
C SER A 168 13.51 4.23 11.40
N ARG A 169 14.40 3.37 11.92
CA ARG A 169 15.77 3.21 11.40
C ARG A 169 15.87 2.22 10.22
N LEU A 170 14.90 1.31 10.10
CA LEU A 170 14.88 0.31 9.04
C LEU A 170 14.07 0.78 7.82
N VAL A 171 12.97 1.49 8.05
CA VAL A 171 12.05 1.98 7.02
C VAL A 171 11.41 3.29 7.50
N HIS A 172 11.01 4.16 6.57
CA HIS A 172 10.33 5.43 6.87
C HIS A 172 8.88 5.19 7.32
N ALA A 173 8.73 4.55 8.47
CA ALA A 173 7.42 4.29 9.07
C ALA A 173 6.92 5.50 9.87
N ARG A 174 5.63 5.80 9.75
CA ARG A 174 4.94 6.80 10.57
C ARG A 174 4.18 6.14 11.69
N VAL A 175 4.15 6.79 12.85
CA VAL A 175 3.44 6.32 14.04
C VAL A 175 2.27 7.27 14.31
N ASN A 176 1.08 6.72 14.45
CA ASN A 176 -0.11 7.44 14.86
C ASN A 176 -0.67 6.85 16.16
N ALA A 177 -0.83 7.71 17.17
CA ALA A 177 -1.43 7.33 18.45
C ALA A 177 -2.95 7.54 18.38
N ARG A 178 -3.74 6.50 18.69
CA ARG A 178 -5.20 6.59 18.69
C ARG A 178 -5.80 5.73 19.80
N ARG A 179 -6.53 6.36 20.70
CA ARG A 179 -7.33 5.68 21.77
C ARG A 179 -6.52 4.61 22.55
N GLY A 180 -5.34 4.98 23.05
CA GLY A 180 -4.49 4.07 23.84
C GLY A 180 -3.79 2.97 23.03
N SER A 181 -3.82 3.04 21.71
CA SER A 181 -3.06 2.17 20.81
C SER A 181 -2.19 2.99 19.86
N TYR A 182 -1.13 2.38 19.37
CA TYR A 182 -0.26 2.95 18.35
C TYR A 182 -0.43 2.18 17.05
N ALA A 183 -0.62 2.91 15.95
CA ALA A 183 -0.59 2.36 14.61
C ALA A 183 0.71 2.80 13.92
N VAL A 184 1.55 1.84 13.60
CA VAL A 184 2.71 2.06 12.72
C VAL A 184 2.26 1.79 11.29
N TYR A 185 2.56 2.68 10.36
CA TYR A 185 2.15 2.51 8.96
C TYR A 185 3.21 3.02 7.98
N ILE A 186 3.24 2.38 6.83
CA ILE A 186 4.06 2.71 5.67
C ILE A 186 3.13 2.88 4.48
N LYS A 187 3.29 3.96 3.70
CA LYS A 187 2.44 4.27 2.54
C LYS A 187 3.16 4.11 1.20
N SER A 188 4.48 4.02 1.20
CA SER A 188 5.27 3.85 -0.02
C SER A 188 5.37 2.37 -0.38
N ALA A 189 5.12 2.03 -1.65
CA ALA A 189 5.34 0.67 -2.16
C ALA A 189 6.80 0.24 -2.04
N GLU A 190 7.72 1.16 -2.29
CA GLU A 190 9.17 0.95 -2.21
C GLU A 190 9.62 0.60 -0.80
N GLU A 191 9.10 1.34 0.19
CA GLU A 191 9.39 1.07 1.60
C GLU A 191 8.77 -0.25 2.09
N ILE A 192 7.59 -0.62 1.58
CA ILE A 192 6.95 -1.92 1.87
C ILE A 192 7.77 -3.06 1.27
N GLU A 193 8.20 -2.92 0.03
CA GLU A 193 9.08 -3.85 -0.67
C GLU A 193 10.42 -4.00 0.07
N HIS A 194 11.04 -2.87 0.45
CA HIS A 194 12.26 -2.87 1.24
C HIS A 194 12.09 -3.59 2.58
N LEU A 195 10.98 -3.33 3.30
CA LEU A 195 10.66 -4.04 4.54
C LEU A 195 10.53 -5.55 4.31
N LEU A 196 9.80 -5.99 3.28
CA LEU A 196 9.63 -7.41 2.96
C LEU A 196 10.96 -8.08 2.63
N LYS A 197 11.85 -7.40 1.89
CA LYS A 197 13.22 -7.87 1.61
C LYS A 197 14.01 -8.06 2.90
N LEU A 198 13.99 -7.06 3.79
CA LEU A 198 14.68 -7.10 5.07
C LEU A 198 14.22 -8.24 5.98
N ILE A 199 12.90 -8.53 6.02
CA ILE A 199 12.33 -9.59 6.87
C ILE A 199 12.29 -10.97 6.20
N GLY A 200 12.79 -11.09 4.96
CA GLY A 200 13.00 -12.37 4.28
C GLY A 200 11.81 -12.87 3.44
N ALA A 201 10.78 -12.06 3.20
CA ALA A 201 9.59 -12.43 2.43
C ALA A 201 9.80 -12.27 0.91
N LYS A 202 10.68 -13.05 0.31
CA LYS A 202 11.13 -12.92 -1.09
C LYS A 202 10.02 -13.12 -2.12
N ARG A 203 9.10 -14.08 -1.89
CA ARG A 203 7.96 -14.34 -2.79
C ARG A 203 6.98 -13.17 -2.80
N SER A 204 6.65 -12.67 -1.62
CA SER A 204 5.76 -11.52 -1.47
C SER A 204 6.35 -10.24 -2.07
N VAL A 205 7.69 -10.10 -2.09
CA VAL A 205 8.40 -9.03 -2.81
C VAL A 205 8.11 -9.12 -4.31
N ALA A 206 8.32 -10.29 -4.91
CA ALA A 206 8.10 -10.49 -6.34
C ALA A 206 6.65 -10.17 -6.76
N GLU A 207 5.66 -10.56 -5.96
CA GLU A 207 4.26 -10.24 -6.21
C GLU A 207 3.98 -8.73 -6.17
N ILE A 208 4.61 -7.98 -5.23
CA ILE A 208 4.47 -6.52 -5.17
C ILE A 208 5.16 -5.85 -6.36
N GLU A 209 6.35 -6.30 -6.75
CA GLU A 209 7.08 -5.79 -7.90
C GLU A 209 6.28 -5.96 -9.20
N GLU A 210 5.69 -7.14 -9.42
CA GLU A 210 4.84 -7.42 -10.57
C GLU A 210 3.58 -6.54 -10.59
N ALA A 211 2.87 -6.46 -9.46
CA ALA A 211 1.68 -5.62 -9.34
C ALA A 211 1.98 -4.13 -9.55
N ARG A 212 3.15 -3.68 -9.10
CA ARG A 212 3.62 -2.30 -9.32
C ARG A 212 3.90 -2.04 -10.79
N ALA A 213 4.56 -2.96 -11.50
CA ALA A 213 4.81 -2.84 -12.93
C ALA A 213 3.49 -2.71 -13.72
N VAL A 214 2.52 -3.59 -13.46
CA VAL A 214 1.19 -3.53 -14.08
C VAL A 214 0.49 -2.19 -13.80
N LYS A 215 0.58 -1.68 -12.57
CA LYS A 215 -0.04 -0.40 -12.17
C LYS A 215 0.61 0.79 -12.88
N LEU A 216 1.92 0.78 -13.07
CA LEU A 216 2.64 1.83 -13.81
C LEU A 216 2.18 1.88 -15.26
N VAL A 217 2.08 0.74 -15.93
CA VAL A 217 1.59 0.65 -17.32
C VAL A 217 0.15 1.17 -17.42
N LYS A 218 -0.75 0.73 -16.53
CA LYS A 218 -2.15 1.20 -16.52
C LYS A 218 -2.24 2.71 -16.30
N ASN A 219 -1.44 3.27 -15.40
CA ASN A 219 -1.43 4.71 -15.14
C ASN A 219 -0.91 5.51 -16.33
N ASP A 220 0.07 4.98 -17.06
CA ASP A 220 0.59 5.62 -18.27
C ASP A 220 -0.46 5.63 -19.39
N VAL A 221 -1.10 4.48 -19.66
CA VAL A 221 -2.20 4.36 -20.61
C VAL A 221 -3.34 5.34 -20.25
N ASN A 222 -3.77 5.35 -18.99
CA ASN A 222 -4.85 6.25 -18.56
C ASN A 222 -4.48 7.74 -18.76
N ARG A 223 -3.21 8.10 -18.47
CA ARG A 223 -2.74 9.48 -18.71
C ARG A 223 -2.78 9.85 -20.19
N ARG A 224 -2.35 8.93 -21.08
CA ARG A 224 -2.39 9.15 -22.53
C ARG A 224 -3.84 9.30 -23.03
N VAL A 225 -4.71 8.38 -22.64
CA VAL A 225 -6.14 8.42 -23.02
C VAL A 225 -6.80 9.70 -22.53
N ASN A 226 -6.58 10.09 -21.27
CA ASN A 226 -7.15 11.32 -20.73
C ASN A 226 -6.63 12.58 -21.45
N ALA A 227 -5.33 12.60 -21.79
CA ALA A 227 -4.74 13.70 -22.54
C ALA A 227 -5.33 13.79 -23.97
N GLU A 228 -5.54 12.65 -24.62
CA GLU A 228 -6.14 12.58 -25.97
C GLU A 228 -7.60 13.01 -25.94
N LEU A 229 -8.40 12.51 -25.00
CA LEU A 229 -9.79 12.94 -24.81
C LEU A 229 -9.90 14.46 -24.56
N ALA A 230 -9.02 15.01 -23.71
CA ALA A 230 -8.99 16.43 -23.44
C ALA A 230 -8.59 17.24 -24.68
N ASN A 231 -7.71 16.71 -25.53
CA ASN A 231 -7.33 17.35 -26.80
C ASN A 231 -8.50 17.29 -27.80
N GLN A 232 -9.17 16.15 -27.95
CA GLN A 232 -10.32 16.01 -28.82
C GLN A 232 -11.47 16.94 -28.38
N THR A 233 -11.79 16.98 -27.09
CA THR A 233 -12.84 17.87 -26.55
C THR A 233 -12.53 19.34 -26.83
N ARG A 234 -11.26 19.77 -26.64
CA ARG A 234 -10.85 21.15 -26.96
C ARG A 234 -10.92 21.44 -28.45
N SER A 235 -10.55 20.47 -29.31
CA SER A 235 -10.61 20.62 -30.76
C SER A 235 -12.05 20.72 -31.24
N ALA A 236 -12.93 19.85 -30.76
CA ALA A 236 -14.35 19.87 -31.09
C ALA A 236 -15.04 21.16 -30.64
N GLY A 237 -14.78 21.61 -29.41
CA GLY A 237 -15.31 22.89 -28.93
C GLY A 237 -14.83 24.10 -29.73
N ALA A 238 -13.57 24.11 -30.15
CA ALA A 238 -13.04 25.14 -31.02
C ALA A 238 -13.68 25.09 -32.42
N ALA A 239 -13.91 23.92 -32.97
CA ALA A 239 -14.59 23.76 -34.28
C ALA A 239 -16.03 24.25 -34.22
N GLN A 240 -16.79 23.88 -33.19
CA GLN A 240 -18.15 24.39 -32.96
C GLN A 240 -18.20 25.91 -32.81
N HIS A 241 -17.28 26.48 -32.07
CA HIS A 241 -17.17 27.94 -31.95
C HIS A 241 -16.91 28.60 -33.31
N GLN A 242 -16.04 28.03 -34.15
CA GLN A 242 -15.73 28.54 -35.46
C GLN A 242 -16.93 28.46 -36.41
N LEU A 243 -17.70 27.37 -36.36
CA LEU A 243 -18.95 27.25 -37.11
C LEU A 243 -19.99 28.28 -36.68
N ALA A 244 -20.14 28.48 -35.38
CA ALA A 244 -21.04 29.53 -34.85
C ALA A 244 -20.65 30.95 -35.31
N LEU A 245 -19.34 31.25 -35.42
CA LEU A 245 -18.88 32.51 -36.00
C LEU A 245 -19.25 32.63 -37.47
N ILE A 246 -19.16 31.56 -38.23
CA ILE A 246 -19.53 31.54 -39.66
C ILE A 246 -21.05 31.74 -39.82
N ASP A 247 -21.84 31.05 -39.01
CA ASP A 247 -23.30 31.25 -38.99
C ASP A 247 -23.68 32.69 -38.64
N GLU A 248 -23.00 33.30 -37.71
CA GLU A 248 -23.24 34.72 -37.33
C GLU A 248 -22.87 35.67 -38.45
N LEU A 249 -21.81 35.40 -39.21
CA LEU A 249 -21.43 36.19 -40.40
C LEU A 249 -22.49 36.08 -41.50
N GLU A 250 -23.04 34.91 -41.73
CA GLU A 250 -24.12 34.70 -42.74
C GLU A 250 -25.41 35.45 -42.35
N GLN A 251 -25.83 35.33 -41.07
CA GLN A 251 -27.02 35.99 -40.55
C GLN A 251 -26.94 37.52 -40.68
N ARG A 252 -25.71 38.06 -40.61
CA ARG A 252 -25.47 39.51 -40.76
C ARG A 252 -25.22 39.98 -42.21
N GLY A 253 -25.22 39.04 -43.18
CA GLY A 253 -24.96 39.35 -44.59
C GLY A 253 -23.50 39.83 -44.84
N LEU A 254 -22.57 39.44 -44.00
CA LEU A 254 -21.16 39.84 -44.10
C LEU A 254 -20.31 38.87 -44.90
N ARG A 255 -20.88 37.71 -45.31
CA ARG A 255 -20.18 36.60 -46.00
C ARG A 255 -19.56 37.06 -47.32
N ASP A 256 -20.31 37.79 -48.15
CA ASP A 256 -19.89 38.20 -49.49
C ASP A 256 -18.82 39.33 -49.47
N ALA A 257 -18.68 40.03 -48.35
CA ALA A 257 -17.72 41.09 -48.15
C ALA A 257 -16.40 40.62 -47.50
N LEU A 258 -16.23 39.32 -47.29
CA LEU A 258 -15.05 38.77 -46.67
C LEU A 258 -13.81 38.85 -47.60
N PRO A 259 -12.62 39.18 -47.08
CA PRO A 259 -11.37 38.97 -47.82
C PRO A 259 -11.19 37.48 -48.19
N ASP A 260 -10.67 37.21 -49.40
CA ASP A 260 -10.47 35.83 -49.93
C ASP A 260 -9.90 34.82 -48.92
N ALA A 261 -8.89 35.27 -48.19
CA ALA A 261 -8.26 34.40 -47.18
C ALA A 261 -9.21 33.96 -46.06
N LEU A 262 -10.19 34.80 -45.70
CA LEU A 262 -11.18 34.47 -44.68
C LEU A 262 -12.31 33.63 -45.26
N ALA A 263 -12.76 33.93 -46.53
CA ALA A 263 -13.72 33.14 -47.23
C ALA A 263 -13.27 31.71 -47.40
N VAL A 264 -12.03 31.48 -47.84
CA VAL A 264 -11.42 30.14 -47.94
C VAL A 264 -11.40 29.37 -46.60
N PHE A 265 -11.16 30.07 -45.52
CA PHE A 265 -11.21 29.44 -44.18
C PHE A 265 -12.64 28.96 -43.83
N CYS A 266 -13.63 29.81 -44.11
CA CYS A 266 -15.02 29.49 -43.83
C CYS A 266 -15.45 28.25 -44.65
N ASP A 267 -15.17 28.24 -45.95
CA ASP A 267 -15.52 27.11 -46.86
C ASP A 267 -14.85 25.81 -46.42
N LEU A 268 -13.58 25.85 -46.00
CA LEU A 268 -12.89 24.71 -45.47
C LEU A 268 -13.52 24.20 -44.17
N ARG A 269 -13.90 25.07 -43.25
CA ARG A 269 -14.49 24.69 -41.96
C ARG A 269 -15.87 24.09 -42.15
N GLU A 270 -16.68 24.63 -43.01
CA GLU A 270 -18.02 24.09 -43.39
C GLU A 270 -17.90 22.72 -44.03
N ARG A 271 -16.92 22.54 -44.93
CA ARG A 271 -16.68 21.27 -45.62
C ARG A 271 -16.15 20.20 -44.65
N TYR A 272 -15.38 20.59 -43.62
CA TYR A 272 -14.72 19.68 -42.66
C TYR A 272 -14.99 20.15 -41.24
N PRO A 273 -16.22 19.97 -40.70
CA PRO A 273 -16.65 20.56 -39.43
C PRO A 273 -15.93 19.99 -38.22
N ASP A 274 -15.46 18.75 -38.27
CA ASP A 274 -14.91 18.02 -37.12
C ASP A 274 -13.37 18.03 -37.06
N LEU A 275 -12.70 18.49 -38.15
CA LEU A 275 -11.25 18.46 -38.21
C LEU A 275 -10.62 19.48 -37.24
N SER A 276 -9.48 19.12 -36.64
CA SER A 276 -8.67 20.09 -35.88
C SER A 276 -8.12 21.17 -36.83
N LEU A 277 -7.76 22.35 -36.30
CA LEU A 277 -7.12 23.41 -37.11
C LEU A 277 -5.84 22.96 -37.82
N ARG A 278 -5.14 21.97 -37.26
CA ARG A 278 -3.96 21.39 -37.89
C ARG A 278 -4.37 20.58 -39.13
N ASP A 279 -5.26 19.62 -38.94
CA ASP A 279 -5.70 18.75 -40.00
C ASP A 279 -6.47 19.52 -41.10
N LEU A 280 -7.24 20.55 -40.69
CA LEU A 280 -7.89 21.49 -41.60
C LEU A 280 -6.87 22.25 -42.45
N GLY A 281 -5.71 22.63 -41.88
CA GLY A 281 -4.64 23.27 -42.61
C GLY A 281 -4.00 22.39 -43.68
N GLU A 282 -3.97 21.09 -43.46
CA GLU A 282 -3.46 20.10 -44.41
C GLU A 282 -4.42 19.92 -45.60
N MET A 283 -5.73 20.22 -45.42
CA MET A 283 -6.77 20.18 -46.47
C MET A 283 -6.83 21.45 -47.35
N ALA A 284 -6.10 22.49 -47.00
CA ALA A 284 -6.02 23.72 -47.77
C ALA A 284 -5.05 23.57 -48.96
N ASP A 285 -5.36 24.25 -50.08
CA ASP A 285 -4.47 24.33 -51.24
C ASP A 285 -4.11 25.82 -51.51
N PRO A 286 -2.84 26.23 -51.34
CA PRO A 286 -1.74 25.45 -50.75
C PRO A 286 -1.93 25.18 -49.24
N PRO A 287 -1.29 24.14 -48.68
CA PRO A 287 -1.40 23.78 -47.25
C PRO A 287 -1.06 24.94 -46.33
N LEU A 288 -1.84 25.09 -45.25
CA LEU A 288 -1.74 26.17 -44.28
C LEU A 288 -1.31 25.67 -42.89
N SER A 289 -0.51 26.44 -42.20
CA SER A 289 -0.15 26.11 -40.85
C SER A 289 -1.34 26.34 -39.89
N LYS A 290 -1.38 25.60 -38.76
CA LYS A 290 -2.32 25.81 -37.67
C LYS A 290 -2.35 27.26 -37.20
N SER A 291 -1.19 27.90 -37.11
CA SER A 291 -1.06 29.30 -36.70
C SER A 291 -1.71 30.26 -37.71
N ALA A 292 -1.55 30.02 -39.01
CA ALA A 292 -2.18 30.82 -40.06
C ALA A 292 -3.70 30.73 -39.97
N LEU A 293 -4.26 29.54 -39.80
CA LEU A 293 -5.69 29.37 -39.61
C LEU A 293 -6.20 30.00 -38.31
N TYR A 294 -5.46 29.89 -37.22
CA TYR A 294 -5.82 30.51 -35.95
C TYR A 294 -5.91 32.05 -36.08
N HIS A 295 -4.95 32.68 -36.80
CA HIS A 295 -5.02 34.10 -37.06
C HIS A 295 -6.21 34.49 -37.92
N ARG A 296 -6.69 33.61 -38.82
CA ARG A 296 -7.93 33.85 -39.61
C ARG A 296 -9.15 33.86 -38.70
N VAL A 297 -9.24 32.91 -37.75
CA VAL A 297 -10.31 32.87 -36.74
C VAL A 297 -10.33 34.20 -35.94
N LEU A 298 -9.20 34.62 -35.42
CA LEU A 298 -9.12 35.88 -34.66
C LEU A 298 -9.54 37.10 -35.50
N ARG A 299 -9.29 37.11 -36.82
CA ARG A 299 -9.73 38.17 -37.72
C ARG A 299 -11.23 38.12 -37.91
N LEU A 300 -11.84 36.96 -38.04
CA LEU A 300 -13.29 36.81 -38.11
C LEU A 300 -13.98 37.31 -36.86
N GLU A 301 -13.48 36.96 -35.70
CA GLU A 301 -14.00 37.44 -34.40
C GLU A 301 -13.99 38.98 -34.35
N LYS A 302 -12.86 39.61 -34.70
CA LYS A 302 -12.73 41.08 -34.74
C LYS A 302 -13.67 41.73 -35.75
N LEU A 303 -13.90 41.10 -36.90
CA LEU A 303 -14.78 41.59 -37.93
C LEU A 303 -16.24 41.58 -37.44
N ILE A 304 -16.65 40.55 -36.78
CA ILE A 304 -17.98 40.42 -36.15
C ILE A 304 -18.15 41.46 -35.05
N GLU A 305 -17.15 41.63 -34.22
CA GLU A 305 -17.17 42.65 -33.13
C GLU A 305 -17.24 44.08 -33.63
N ALA A 306 -16.53 44.40 -34.73
CA ALA A 306 -16.55 45.73 -35.34
C ALA A 306 -17.87 46.11 -36.02
N ASN A 307 -18.69 45.09 -36.35
CA ASN A 307 -20.00 45.28 -36.98
C ASN A 307 -21.16 44.99 -36.00
N ARG A 308 -20.90 45.00 -34.72
CA ARG A 308 -21.92 45.00 -33.67
C ARG A 308 -22.46 46.40 -33.47
#